data_ae604351d24b0b6236cd848106e4390f
#
_entry.id   ae604351d24b0b6236cd848106e4390f
#
_cell.length_a   1.000
_cell.length_b   1.000
_cell.length_c   1.000
_cell.angle_alpha   90.00
_cell.angle_beta   90.00
_cell.angle_gamma   90.00
#
_symmetry.space_group_name_H-M   'P 1'
#
loop_
_entity.id
_entity.type
_entity.pdbx_description
1 polymer ?
#
loop_
_entity_poly.entity_id
_entity_poly.type
_entity_poly.pdbx_seq_one_letter_code
_entity_poly.pdbx_strand_id
1 'polypeptide(L)'
;MTNRTLPAVAVLAIATALTAACGDDNDKASGGAWGDGSRPSAAAAASAPSGDASAPGDPAAPGATGTTERRPSSAPKAVLPSRMRAAPGAREVVAAFKAAGLKVTDAKDRSVDCGPDGLGLGCSELIATDGVTVYVFPDEVSAKEIAETWSGQSFQRGAVVLNYLEAKTPAADRPKYEKVLTDLR
;
A
#
# COMPACT_ATOMS: atom_id res chain seq x y z
N MET A 1 55.77 -17.65 13.91
CA MET A 1 55.20 -17.78 15.27
C MET A 1 54.29 -16.60 15.50
N THR A 2 53.00 -16.71 15.18
CA THR A 2 52.01 -15.65 15.25
C THR A 2 50.98 -15.96 16.32
N ASN A 3 51.07 -15.23 17.43
CA ASN A 3 50.14 -15.34 18.56
C ASN A 3 48.76 -14.80 18.16
N ARG A 4 47.79 -15.67 18.12
CA ARG A 4 46.36 -15.32 18.02
C ARG A 4 45.84 -15.10 19.44
N THR A 5 45.64 -13.83 19.79
CA THR A 5 44.90 -13.44 20.99
C THR A 5 43.39 -13.47 20.66
N LEU A 6 42.67 -14.36 21.32
CA LEU A 6 41.21 -14.43 21.31
C LEU A 6 40.64 -13.36 22.28
N PRO A 7 39.68 -12.53 21.89
CA PRO A 7 38.96 -11.71 22.83
C PRO A 7 37.87 -12.52 23.53
N ALA A 8 37.84 -12.40 24.84
CA ALA A 8 36.85 -13.00 25.72
C ALA A 8 35.47 -12.31 25.47
N VAL A 9 34.47 -13.12 25.18
CA VAL A 9 33.08 -12.69 25.07
C VAL A 9 32.49 -12.64 26.47
N ALA A 10 32.22 -11.45 26.97
CA ALA A 10 31.43 -11.23 28.19
C ALA A 10 29.94 -11.37 27.87
N VAL A 11 29.33 -12.44 28.34
CA VAL A 11 27.88 -12.66 28.29
C VAL A 11 27.23 -11.87 29.43
N LEU A 12 26.57 -10.79 29.13
CA LEU A 12 25.75 -10.04 30.09
C LEU A 12 24.31 -10.59 30.03
N ALA A 13 23.95 -11.39 31.01
CA ALA A 13 22.58 -11.87 31.19
C ALA A 13 21.77 -10.78 31.91
N ILE A 14 20.83 -10.13 31.21
CA ILE A 14 19.85 -9.24 31.77
C ILE A 14 18.56 -10.02 31.99
N ALA A 15 18.28 -10.33 33.25
CA ALA A 15 17.00 -10.87 33.67
C ALA A 15 16.01 -9.72 33.85
N THR A 16 15.00 -9.62 32.99
CA THR A 16 13.86 -8.72 33.16
C THR A 16 12.73 -9.48 33.81
N ALA A 17 12.40 -9.07 35.07
CA ALA A 17 11.26 -9.55 35.82
C ALA A 17 9.95 -9.05 35.18
N LEU A 18 9.05 -9.97 34.84
CA LEU A 18 7.67 -9.68 34.49
C LEU A 18 6.89 -9.40 35.77
N THR A 19 6.45 -8.17 35.98
CA THR A 19 5.41 -7.86 36.96
C THR A 19 4.07 -7.93 36.24
N ALA A 20 3.33 -9.00 36.49
CA ALA A 20 1.92 -9.09 36.20
C ALA A 20 1.15 -8.27 37.22
N ALA A 21 0.56 -7.17 36.79
CA ALA A 21 -0.45 -6.42 37.57
C ALA A 21 -1.83 -6.81 37.00
N CYS A 22 -2.48 -7.78 37.64
CA CYS A 22 -3.92 -7.93 37.60
C CYS A 22 -4.52 -6.81 38.46
N GLY A 23 -5.19 -5.87 37.82
CA GLY A 23 -6.07 -4.91 38.49
C GLY A 23 -7.51 -5.25 38.13
N ASP A 24 -8.16 -5.95 39.04
CA ASP A 24 -9.60 -6.13 39.12
C ASP A 24 -10.10 -4.94 39.91
N ASP A 25 -10.85 -4.05 39.29
CA ASP A 25 -11.66 -3.08 39.99
C ASP A 25 -12.99 -2.88 39.29
N ASN A 26 -13.93 -3.56 39.86
CA ASN A 26 -15.34 -3.46 39.69
C ASN A 26 -15.80 -2.23 40.50
N ASP A 27 -16.18 -1.14 39.84
CA ASP A 27 -17.04 -0.14 40.48
C ASP A 27 -18.00 0.54 39.50
N LYS A 28 -19.23 0.36 39.84
CA LYS A 28 -20.52 0.90 39.50
C LYS A 28 -20.55 2.37 39.06
N ALA A 29 -21.43 2.55 38.09
CA ALA A 29 -22.44 3.59 37.96
C ALA A 29 -21.99 5.02 37.62
N SER A 30 -22.31 5.41 36.41
CA SER A 30 -23.21 6.52 36.12
C SER A 30 -23.47 6.68 34.65
N GLY A 31 -24.63 6.40 34.17
CA GLY A 31 -25.62 7.15 33.49
C GLY A 31 -25.12 8.13 32.43
N GLY A 32 -25.16 7.72 31.20
CA GLY A 32 -25.06 8.57 30.02
C GLY A 32 -25.88 7.93 28.94
N ALA A 33 -27.16 8.19 28.96
CA ALA A 33 -28.09 7.82 27.91
C ALA A 33 -27.71 8.53 26.61
N TRP A 34 -27.27 7.80 25.64
CA TRP A 34 -27.22 8.27 24.25
C TRP A 34 -28.37 7.63 23.51
N GLY A 35 -29.26 8.52 23.13
CA GLY A 35 -30.54 8.33 22.57
C GLY A 35 -30.63 7.30 21.45
N ASP A 36 -31.62 6.53 21.64
CA ASP A 36 -32.40 5.78 20.67
C ASP A 36 -32.76 6.66 19.49
N GLY A 37 -32.04 6.48 18.39
CA GLY A 37 -32.31 7.13 17.11
C GLY A 37 -33.10 6.18 16.24
N SER A 38 -34.39 6.19 16.45
CA SER A 38 -35.45 5.52 15.73
C SER A 38 -35.23 5.44 14.24
N ARG A 39 -35.27 4.24 13.71
CA ARG A 39 -35.60 3.93 12.31
C ARG A 39 -36.96 4.53 11.96
N PRO A 40 -37.16 5.24 10.87
CA PRO A 40 -38.45 5.32 10.25
C PRO A 40 -38.67 4.13 9.30
N SER A 41 -39.49 3.20 9.74
CA SER A 41 -40.31 2.40 8.86
C SER A 41 -41.38 3.30 8.28
N ALA A 42 -41.46 3.39 6.97
CA ALA A 42 -42.68 3.81 6.30
C ALA A 42 -42.82 3.07 4.98
N ALA A 43 -43.61 2.06 5.05
CA ALA A 43 -44.37 1.57 3.91
C ALA A 43 -45.44 2.61 3.55
N ALA A 44 -45.58 2.95 2.32
CA ALA A 44 -46.84 3.37 1.74
C ALA A 44 -46.80 3.14 0.22
N ALA A 45 -47.64 2.26 -0.16
CA ALA A 45 -48.12 2.00 -1.52
C ALA A 45 -48.89 3.19 -2.08
N ALA A 46 -48.97 3.22 -3.36
CA ALA A 46 -50.10 3.59 -4.24
C ALA A 46 -49.57 4.38 -5.44
N SER A 47 -49.77 3.92 -6.52
CA SER A 47 -50.85 3.88 -7.51
C SER A 47 -50.30 4.29 -8.87
N ALA A 48 -50.42 3.40 -9.80
CA ALA A 48 -50.36 3.68 -11.23
C ALA A 48 -51.61 4.50 -11.67
N PRO A 49 -51.49 5.22 -12.74
CA PRO A 49 -52.58 5.16 -13.72
C PRO A 49 -52.07 4.66 -15.08
N SER A 50 -52.82 3.71 -15.55
CA SER A 50 -52.90 3.29 -16.95
C SER A 50 -53.41 4.45 -17.81
N GLY A 51 -52.69 4.71 -18.87
CA GLY A 51 -53.13 5.59 -19.94
C GLY A 51 -52.90 4.92 -21.28
N ASP A 52 -53.93 4.28 -21.76
CA ASP A 52 -54.09 3.75 -23.11
C ASP A 52 -54.27 4.91 -24.09
N ALA A 53 -53.56 4.88 -25.19
CA ALA A 53 -54.04 5.44 -26.49
C ALA A 53 -53.07 5.18 -27.63
N SER A 54 -53.34 4.15 -28.41
CA SER A 54 -53.40 4.14 -29.90
C SER A 54 -52.31 4.83 -30.70
N ALA A 55 -51.64 4.01 -31.51
CA ALA A 55 -50.94 4.29 -32.76
C ALA A 55 -51.96 4.83 -33.84
N PRO A 56 -51.57 5.21 -35.05
CA PRO A 56 -50.42 4.84 -35.86
C PRO A 56 -49.77 6.00 -36.64
N GLY A 57 -48.64 5.82 -37.21
CA GLY A 57 -48.06 6.75 -38.18
C GLY A 57 -46.61 6.52 -38.47
N ASP A 58 -46.34 5.56 -39.36
CA ASP A 58 -45.07 5.50 -40.07
C ASP A 58 -45.04 6.65 -41.10
N PRO A 59 -43.93 7.35 -41.25
CA PRO A 59 -43.07 7.11 -42.40
C PRO A 59 -41.56 7.25 -42.12
N ALA A 60 -40.83 6.31 -42.66
CA ALA A 60 -39.46 6.36 -43.17
C ALA A 60 -38.62 7.57 -42.74
N ALA A 61 -37.73 7.37 -41.75
CA ALA A 61 -36.59 8.24 -41.51
C ALA A 61 -35.40 7.78 -42.38
N PRO A 62 -34.73 8.72 -43.08
CA PRO A 62 -33.51 8.41 -43.86
C PRO A 62 -32.35 8.13 -42.92
N GLY A 63 -31.50 7.20 -43.36
CA GLY A 63 -30.38 6.65 -42.67
C GLY A 63 -29.55 7.64 -41.88
N ALA A 64 -29.51 7.44 -40.56
CA ALA A 64 -28.45 7.96 -39.74
C ALA A 64 -27.14 7.24 -40.11
N THR A 65 -26.32 7.89 -40.91
CA THR A 65 -24.91 7.56 -41.04
C THR A 65 -24.34 7.69 -39.65
N GLY A 66 -24.24 6.55 -38.98
CA GLY A 66 -23.53 6.45 -37.71
C GLY A 66 -22.12 6.93 -37.90
N THR A 67 -21.83 8.14 -37.46
CA THR A 67 -20.49 8.60 -37.22
C THR A 67 -19.93 7.63 -36.18
N THR A 68 -19.13 6.69 -36.64
CA THR A 68 -18.32 5.85 -35.76
C THR A 68 -17.40 6.82 -35.04
N GLU A 69 -17.83 7.25 -33.87
CA GLU A 69 -17.01 8.05 -32.96
C GLU A 69 -15.77 7.22 -32.72
N ARG A 70 -14.69 7.61 -33.40
CA ARG A 70 -13.38 7.01 -33.25
C ARG A 70 -13.02 7.18 -31.79
N ARG A 71 -13.23 6.13 -31.00
CA ARG A 71 -12.68 6.01 -29.65
C ARG A 71 -11.23 6.44 -29.74
N PRO A 72 -10.80 7.50 -29.01
CA PRO A 72 -9.40 7.91 -29.04
C PRO A 72 -8.56 6.70 -28.62
N SER A 73 -7.72 6.25 -29.56
CA SER A 73 -6.83 5.13 -29.32
C SER A 73 -5.78 5.60 -28.31
N SER A 74 -5.76 4.98 -27.16
CA SER A 74 -4.82 5.13 -26.08
C SER A 74 -5.10 6.29 -25.12
N ALA A 75 -5.59 5.95 -23.94
CA ALA A 75 -5.45 6.84 -22.79
C ALA A 75 -3.99 7.30 -22.70
N PRO A 76 -3.72 8.58 -22.43
CA PRO A 76 -2.35 9.06 -22.26
C PRO A 76 -1.68 8.22 -21.18
N LYS A 77 -0.48 7.74 -21.46
CA LYS A 77 0.29 6.99 -20.47
C LYS A 77 0.49 7.91 -19.25
N ALA A 78 0.16 7.40 -18.07
CA ALA A 78 0.39 8.13 -16.83
C ALA A 78 1.87 8.54 -16.75
N VAL A 79 2.11 9.84 -16.60
CA VAL A 79 3.46 10.38 -16.41
C VAL A 79 3.78 10.26 -14.94
N LEU A 80 4.66 9.33 -14.61
CA LEU A 80 5.12 9.15 -13.22
C LEU A 80 6.11 10.26 -12.84
N PRO A 81 6.14 10.70 -11.58
CA PRO A 81 7.13 11.65 -11.11
C PRO A 81 8.54 11.06 -11.23
N SER A 82 9.51 11.91 -11.55
CA SER A 82 10.90 11.49 -11.64
C SER A 82 11.47 11.25 -10.25
N ARG A 83 12.18 10.13 -10.07
CA ARG A 83 12.88 9.87 -8.81
C ARG A 83 14.02 10.85 -8.55
N MET A 84 14.37 11.05 -7.29
CA MET A 84 15.55 11.78 -6.87
C MET A 84 16.82 11.10 -7.42
N ARG A 85 17.73 11.85 -8.03
CA ARG A 85 18.97 11.31 -8.64
C ARG A 85 19.87 10.58 -7.64
N ALA A 86 19.88 11.03 -6.38
CA ALA A 86 20.69 10.44 -5.33
C ALA A 86 20.07 9.17 -4.71
N ALA A 87 18.77 8.89 -4.98
CA ALA A 87 18.12 7.69 -4.47
C ALA A 87 18.42 6.49 -5.38
N PRO A 88 18.68 5.31 -4.82
CA PRO A 88 18.81 4.09 -5.61
C PRO A 88 17.47 3.78 -6.29
N GLY A 89 17.51 3.25 -7.51
CA GLY A 89 16.31 2.78 -8.20
C GLY A 89 15.76 1.48 -7.60
N ALA A 90 14.47 1.23 -7.76
CA ALA A 90 13.85 0.03 -7.22
C ALA A 90 14.51 -1.27 -7.71
N ARG A 91 14.95 -1.30 -8.97
CA ARG A 91 15.69 -2.45 -9.54
C ARG A 91 17.05 -2.63 -8.90
N GLU A 92 17.74 -1.55 -8.58
CA GLU A 92 19.04 -1.58 -7.90
C GLU A 92 18.91 -2.13 -6.48
N VAL A 93 17.88 -1.68 -5.75
CA VAL A 93 17.57 -2.19 -4.41
C VAL A 93 17.28 -3.70 -4.44
N VAL A 94 16.43 -4.16 -5.37
CA VAL A 94 16.11 -5.59 -5.52
C VAL A 94 17.34 -6.40 -5.93
N ALA A 95 18.22 -5.85 -6.78
CA ALA A 95 19.47 -6.51 -7.14
C ALA A 95 20.41 -6.66 -5.94
N ALA A 96 20.49 -5.64 -5.06
CA ALA A 96 21.26 -5.68 -3.84
C ALA A 96 20.73 -6.73 -2.85
N PHE A 97 19.42 -6.84 -2.69
CA PHE A 97 18.80 -7.90 -1.89
C PHE A 97 19.15 -9.28 -2.42
N LYS A 98 19.07 -9.48 -3.73
CA LYS A 98 19.45 -10.73 -4.38
C LYS A 98 20.93 -11.06 -4.16
N ALA A 99 21.82 -10.07 -4.28
CA ALA A 99 23.25 -10.23 -4.03
C ALA A 99 23.55 -10.60 -2.57
N ALA A 100 22.75 -10.09 -1.63
CA ALA A 100 22.81 -10.43 -0.21
C ALA A 100 22.15 -11.79 0.14
N GLY A 101 21.65 -12.53 -0.84
CA GLY A 101 21.00 -13.84 -0.64
C GLY A 101 19.59 -13.76 -0.04
N LEU A 102 18.97 -12.59 -0.06
CA LEU A 102 17.59 -12.39 0.43
C LEU A 102 16.57 -12.87 -0.60
N LYS A 103 15.38 -13.27 -0.13
CA LYS A 103 14.31 -13.76 -1.00
C LYS A 103 13.64 -12.59 -1.71
N VAL A 104 13.85 -12.50 -3.02
CA VAL A 104 13.21 -11.53 -3.93
C VAL A 104 12.70 -12.24 -5.17
N THR A 105 12.03 -13.37 -4.95
CA THR A 105 11.38 -14.15 -6.01
C THR A 105 10.15 -13.42 -6.54
N ASP A 106 9.73 -13.78 -7.76
CA ASP A 106 8.55 -13.22 -8.43
C ASP A 106 8.57 -11.68 -8.57
N ALA A 107 9.76 -11.13 -8.85
CA ALA A 107 9.93 -9.69 -9.00
C ALA A 107 9.14 -9.15 -10.21
N LYS A 108 8.17 -8.28 -9.96
CA LYS A 108 7.30 -7.64 -10.95
C LYS A 108 7.43 -6.13 -10.88
N ASP A 109 7.74 -5.52 -12.02
CA ASP A 109 7.68 -4.07 -12.15
C ASP A 109 6.22 -3.65 -12.27
N ARG A 110 5.76 -2.94 -11.26
CA ARG A 110 4.41 -2.40 -11.15
C ARG A 110 4.42 -0.87 -11.05
N SER A 111 5.45 -0.22 -11.57
CA SER A 111 5.60 1.23 -11.51
C SER A 111 4.40 1.99 -12.09
N VAL A 112 3.68 1.41 -13.05
CA VAL A 112 2.43 1.99 -13.59
C VAL A 112 1.36 2.22 -12.51
N ASP A 113 1.37 1.40 -11.46
CA ASP A 113 0.41 1.50 -10.35
C ASP A 113 0.71 2.68 -9.42
N CYS A 114 1.89 3.31 -9.52
CA CYS A 114 2.21 4.55 -8.80
C CYS A 114 1.34 5.73 -9.22
N GLY A 115 0.81 5.70 -10.45
CA GLY A 115 0.00 6.77 -11.02
C GLY A 115 -1.43 6.82 -10.48
N PRO A 116 -2.19 7.85 -10.88
CA PRO A 116 -3.55 8.09 -10.39
C PRO A 116 -4.55 6.98 -10.80
N ASP A 117 -4.27 6.28 -11.90
CA ASP A 117 -5.10 5.17 -12.39
C ASP A 117 -4.80 3.83 -11.67
N GLY A 118 -3.80 3.82 -10.80
CA GLY A 118 -3.39 2.67 -10.01
C GLY A 118 -3.59 2.89 -8.51
N LEU A 119 -2.51 2.79 -7.73
CA LEU A 119 -2.55 3.01 -6.28
C LEU A 119 -2.64 4.49 -5.89
N GLY A 120 -2.31 5.40 -6.81
CA GLY A 120 -2.34 6.84 -6.55
C GLY A 120 -1.33 7.33 -5.52
N LEU A 121 -0.30 6.54 -5.22
CA LEU A 121 0.69 6.85 -4.18
C LEU A 121 1.73 7.90 -4.60
N GLY A 122 1.79 8.25 -5.90
CA GLY A 122 2.76 9.22 -6.42
C GLY A 122 4.21 8.76 -6.35
N CYS A 123 4.46 7.45 -6.25
CA CYS A 123 5.81 6.91 -6.35
C CYS A 123 6.34 7.02 -7.77
N SER A 124 7.65 6.99 -7.92
CA SER A 124 8.35 7.02 -9.21
C SER A 124 8.55 5.60 -9.78
N GLU A 125 8.87 4.66 -8.90
CA GLU A 125 9.13 3.27 -9.23
C GLU A 125 8.51 2.35 -8.18
N LEU A 126 8.03 1.18 -8.62
CA LEU A 126 7.51 0.14 -7.74
C LEU A 126 7.90 -1.23 -8.28
N ILE A 127 8.57 -2.04 -7.43
CA ILE A 127 8.81 -3.45 -7.71
C ILE A 127 8.28 -4.29 -6.55
N ALA A 128 7.30 -5.12 -6.86
CA ALA A 128 6.77 -6.11 -5.93
C ALA A 128 7.56 -7.41 -6.05
N THR A 129 7.89 -8.02 -4.91
CA THR A 129 8.48 -9.36 -4.82
C THR A 129 7.75 -10.18 -3.77
N ASP A 130 7.99 -11.48 -3.72
CA ASP A 130 7.44 -12.32 -2.64
C ASP A 130 7.95 -11.92 -1.24
N GLY A 131 9.14 -11.36 -1.15
CA GLY A 131 9.78 -11.03 0.13
C GLY A 131 9.49 -9.61 0.62
N VAL A 132 9.38 -8.65 -0.28
CA VAL A 132 9.20 -7.23 0.05
C VAL A 132 8.74 -6.48 -1.19
N THR A 133 7.94 -5.43 -1.01
CA THR A 133 7.65 -4.47 -2.08
C THR A 133 8.51 -3.23 -1.90
N VAL A 134 9.20 -2.84 -2.94
CA VAL A 134 10.11 -1.69 -2.97
C VAL A 134 9.44 -0.54 -3.70
N TYR A 135 9.26 0.57 -3.01
CA TYR A 135 8.76 1.83 -3.57
C TYR A 135 9.89 2.86 -3.60
N VAL A 136 9.99 3.62 -4.67
CA VAL A 136 10.89 4.78 -4.77
C VAL A 136 10.04 6.00 -5.05
N PHE A 137 10.19 7.03 -4.23
CA PHE A 137 9.45 8.28 -4.33
C PHE A 137 10.29 9.38 -4.97
N PRO A 138 9.66 10.47 -5.44
CA PRO A 138 10.38 11.62 -5.98
C PRO A 138 11.22 12.34 -4.93
N ASP A 139 10.83 12.26 -3.66
CA ASP A 139 11.49 12.91 -2.52
C ASP A 139 11.28 12.13 -1.21
N GLU A 140 12.03 12.52 -0.17
CA GLU A 140 11.99 11.88 1.14
C GLU A 140 10.71 12.19 1.93
N VAL A 141 10.08 13.33 1.68
CA VAL A 141 8.86 13.76 2.39
C VAL A 141 7.70 12.86 1.98
N SER A 142 7.50 12.70 0.67
CA SER A 142 6.48 11.79 0.12
C SER A 142 6.71 10.35 0.57
N ALA A 143 7.97 9.90 0.60
CA ALA A 143 8.31 8.57 1.11
C ALA A 143 7.95 8.40 2.58
N LYS A 144 8.21 9.42 3.40
CA LYS A 144 7.92 9.39 4.84
C LYS A 144 6.42 9.33 5.12
N GLU A 145 5.63 10.17 4.47
CA GLU A 145 4.18 10.19 4.64
C GLU A 145 3.55 8.82 4.34
N ILE A 146 3.99 8.19 3.27
CA ILE A 146 3.49 6.86 2.90
C ILE A 146 4.01 5.78 3.87
N ALA A 147 5.27 5.85 4.30
CA ALA A 147 5.81 4.89 5.26
C ALA A 147 5.07 4.96 6.61
N GLU A 148 4.70 6.15 7.07
CA GLU A 148 3.90 6.36 8.29
C GLU A 148 2.50 5.75 8.17
N THR A 149 1.87 5.82 6.99
CA THR A 149 0.57 5.20 6.71
C THR A 149 0.62 3.67 6.89
N TRP A 150 1.77 3.04 6.61
CA TRP A 150 2.00 1.60 6.76
C TRP A 150 2.70 1.24 8.07
N SER A 151 2.52 2.02 9.10
CA SER A 151 3.20 1.90 10.39
C SER A 151 3.35 0.44 10.87
N GLY A 152 4.58 0.05 11.22
CA GLY A 152 4.93 -1.31 11.65
C GLY A 152 5.04 -2.34 10.52
N GLN A 153 4.65 -1.99 9.29
CA GLN A 153 4.79 -2.85 8.10
C GLN A 153 5.65 -2.20 7.02
N SER A 154 6.37 -1.15 7.35
CA SER A 154 7.24 -0.43 6.43
C SER A 154 8.57 -0.06 7.07
N PHE A 155 9.57 0.17 6.22
CA PHE A 155 10.85 0.75 6.60
C PHE A 155 11.25 1.76 5.53
N GLN A 156 11.62 2.97 5.94
CA GLN A 156 12.02 4.05 5.04
C GLN A 156 13.51 4.36 5.17
N ARG A 157 14.17 4.61 4.04
CA ARG A 157 15.48 5.23 3.98
C ARG A 157 15.57 6.20 2.80
N GLY A 158 15.69 7.48 3.10
CA GLY A 158 15.62 8.52 2.07
C GLY A 158 14.30 8.45 1.31
N ALA A 159 14.36 8.47 0.00
CA ALA A 159 13.19 8.36 -0.88
C ALA A 159 12.72 6.92 -1.15
N VAL A 160 13.32 5.92 -0.51
CA VAL A 160 12.96 4.50 -0.69
C VAL A 160 12.17 4.00 0.50
N VAL A 161 11.08 3.28 0.22
CA VAL A 161 10.25 2.62 1.22
C VAL A 161 10.14 1.12 0.91
N LEU A 162 10.44 0.31 1.89
CA LEU A 162 10.15 -1.12 1.91
C LEU A 162 8.78 -1.32 2.53
N ASN A 163 7.92 -2.10 1.90
CA ASN A 163 6.60 -2.46 2.44
C ASN A 163 6.49 -3.97 2.56
N TYR A 164 6.02 -4.42 3.72
CA TYR A 164 5.89 -5.83 4.09
C TYR A 164 4.43 -6.29 4.24
N LEU A 165 3.43 -5.46 3.90
CA LEU A 165 2.02 -5.79 4.09
C LEU A 165 1.60 -7.07 3.36
N GLU A 166 2.05 -7.23 2.12
CA GLU A 166 1.75 -8.41 1.30
C GLU A 166 2.93 -9.39 1.21
N ALA A 167 4.02 -9.08 1.92
CA ALA A 167 5.24 -9.85 1.84
C ALA A 167 5.17 -11.13 2.67
N LYS A 168 5.75 -12.20 2.12
CA LYS A 168 5.89 -13.49 2.82
C LYS A 168 7.07 -13.52 3.79
N THR A 169 7.77 -12.40 3.97
CA THR A 169 8.95 -12.30 4.85
C THR A 169 8.51 -12.22 6.32
N PRO A 170 8.94 -13.18 7.15
CA PRO A 170 8.70 -13.14 8.58
C PRO A 170 9.27 -11.86 9.22
N ALA A 171 8.64 -11.35 10.25
CA ALA A 171 9.09 -10.13 10.92
C ALA A 171 10.55 -10.21 11.41
N ALA A 172 11.01 -11.39 11.84
CA ALA A 172 12.39 -11.63 12.27
C ALA A 172 13.44 -11.48 11.14
N ASP A 173 13.02 -11.59 9.88
CA ASP A 173 13.93 -11.49 8.74
C ASP A 173 13.95 -10.09 8.10
N ARG A 174 12.97 -9.24 8.41
CA ARG A 174 12.86 -7.87 7.88
C ARG A 174 14.11 -7.02 8.13
N PRO A 175 14.74 -7.06 9.32
CA PRO A 175 15.96 -6.29 9.59
C PRO A 175 17.12 -6.58 8.62
N LYS A 176 17.12 -7.75 7.97
CA LYS A 176 18.14 -8.08 6.96
C LYS A 176 17.99 -7.25 5.70
N TYR A 177 16.73 -7.04 5.23
CA TYR A 177 16.43 -6.17 4.09
C TYR A 177 16.72 -4.69 4.42
N GLU A 178 16.31 -4.26 5.61
CA GLU A 178 16.53 -2.90 6.11
C GLU A 178 18.02 -2.56 6.20
N LYS A 179 18.82 -3.52 6.68
CA LYS A 179 20.27 -3.37 6.73
C LYS A 179 20.87 -3.22 5.33
N VAL A 180 20.49 -4.07 4.38
CA VAL A 180 21.00 -3.97 2.99
C VAL A 180 20.63 -2.63 2.38
N LEU A 181 19.37 -2.17 2.55
CA LEU A 181 18.97 -0.85 2.07
C LEU A 181 19.77 0.27 2.74
N THR A 182 20.06 0.13 4.03
CA THR A 182 20.86 1.12 4.78
C THR A 182 22.30 1.19 4.27
N ASP A 183 22.87 0.08 3.87
CA ASP A 183 24.25 -0.02 3.38
C ASP A 183 24.39 0.43 1.90
N LEU A 184 23.29 0.49 1.13
CA LEU A 184 23.28 1.04 -0.23
C LEU A 184 23.58 2.55 -0.21
N ARG A 185 24.56 2.96 -1.02
CA ARG A 185 24.98 4.36 -1.17
C ARG A 185 24.55 4.92 -2.51
#